data_cce0b3ca0a783f15b61c8d93c6f97d30
#
_entry.id   cce0b3ca0a783f15b61c8d93c6f97d30
#
_cell.length_a   1.000
_cell.length_b   1.000
_cell.length_c   1.000
_cell.angle_alpha   90.00
_cell.angle_beta   90.00
_cell.angle_gamma   90.00
#
_symmetry.space_group_name_H-M   'P 1'
#
loop_
_entity.id
_entity.type
_entity.pdbx_description
1 polymer ?
#
loop_
_entity_poly.entity_id
_entity_poly.type
_entity_poly.pdbx_seq_one_letter_code
_entity_poly.pdbx_strand_id
1 'polypeptide(L)'
;GIADCAGAPVVAVTADAYDQARAAAAKVVVEYEELTPVLDIEDALEREQYTYPPQIMTYGDPDASIAAAPRRIKGELRCGGQDHFYLESNIALAVPRDDGDLDIYSSTQHPSEVQHGVAHTLGVPSNAVTVEVRRMGGGFGGKESQPTIIAAIAALMADITGRPAKLRLRRDDDMIVTGKRHDFLFRYEAGFDETGRIAGVDILMGMRSGNVADLSPGVLARALCHADNCYYLPNARLSGYPCKTNTVSNTAFRGFGGPQGMIVIE
;
A
#
# COMPACT_ATOMS: atom_id res chain seq x y z
N GLY A 1 19.71 -0.57 -12.11
CA GLY A 1 18.31 -0.58 -11.63
C GLY A 1 17.89 0.78 -11.15
N ILE A 2 16.62 0.94 -10.80
CA ILE A 2 16.05 2.15 -10.23
C ILE A 2 15.60 1.85 -8.81
N ALA A 3 16.01 2.68 -7.84
CA ALA A 3 15.45 2.68 -6.49
C ALA A 3 14.30 3.71 -6.48
N ASP A 4 13.07 3.21 -6.55
CA ASP A 4 11.88 4.07 -6.72
C ASP A 4 11.50 4.86 -5.47
N CYS A 5 11.99 4.46 -4.30
CA CYS A 5 11.70 5.13 -3.03
C CYS A 5 12.78 4.88 -1.98
N ALA A 6 12.82 5.71 -0.95
CA ALA A 6 13.57 5.41 0.27
C ALA A 6 13.03 4.13 0.92
N GLY A 7 13.90 3.18 1.22
CA GLY A 7 13.52 1.86 1.73
C GLY A 7 13.38 0.76 0.66
N ALA A 8 13.53 1.08 -0.63
CA ALA A 8 13.62 0.06 -1.67
C ALA A 8 14.83 -0.87 -1.42
N PRO A 9 14.67 -2.21 -1.44
CA PRO A 9 15.79 -3.13 -1.24
C PRO A 9 16.72 -3.07 -2.45
N VAL A 10 17.99 -2.74 -2.21
CA VAL A 10 19.03 -2.64 -3.24
C VAL A 10 20.00 -3.81 -3.18
N VAL A 11 20.36 -4.23 -1.95
CA VAL A 11 21.31 -5.31 -1.69
C VAL A 11 20.83 -6.14 -0.50
N ALA A 12 20.97 -7.44 -0.60
CA ALA A 12 20.78 -8.35 0.52
C ALA A 12 22.15 -8.96 0.92
N VAL A 13 22.40 -9.00 2.23
CA VAL A 13 23.63 -9.56 2.80
C VAL A 13 23.26 -10.61 3.83
N THR A 14 23.87 -11.80 3.74
CA THR A 14 23.71 -12.88 4.70
C THR A 14 25.02 -13.21 5.40
N ALA A 15 24.96 -13.66 6.65
CA ALA A 15 26.08 -14.11 7.46
C ALA A 15 25.59 -15.12 8.50
N ASP A 16 26.52 -15.78 9.20
CA ASP A 16 26.17 -16.77 10.24
C ASP A 16 25.44 -16.18 11.45
N ALA A 17 25.60 -14.86 11.69
CA ALA A 17 24.92 -14.16 12.77
C ALA A 17 24.30 -12.85 12.28
N TYR A 18 23.16 -12.48 12.89
CA TYR A 18 22.39 -11.27 12.55
C TYR A 18 23.25 -9.98 12.61
N ASP A 19 24.04 -9.82 13.68
CA ASP A 19 24.86 -8.60 13.84
C ASP A 19 26.01 -8.53 12.82
N GLN A 20 26.54 -9.68 12.42
CA GLN A 20 27.55 -9.76 11.35
C GLN A 20 26.95 -9.34 9.99
N ALA A 21 25.76 -9.84 9.66
CA ALA A 21 25.06 -9.46 8.43
C ALA A 21 24.77 -7.94 8.40
N ARG A 22 24.31 -7.37 9.50
CA ARG A 22 24.09 -5.91 9.62
C ARG A 22 25.38 -5.11 9.49
N ALA A 23 26.45 -5.54 10.17
CA ALA A 23 27.73 -4.86 10.09
C ALA A 23 28.33 -4.91 8.67
N ALA A 24 28.10 -6.00 7.94
CA ALA A 24 28.50 -6.13 6.55
C ALA A 24 27.63 -5.27 5.62
N ALA A 25 26.30 -5.26 5.80
CA ALA A 25 25.39 -4.42 5.03
C ALA A 25 25.72 -2.93 5.17
N ALA A 26 26.11 -2.48 6.37
CA ALA A 26 26.51 -1.09 6.61
C ALA A 26 27.80 -0.66 5.88
N LYS A 27 28.55 -1.60 5.33
CA LYS A 27 29.77 -1.32 4.53
C LYS A 27 29.50 -1.25 3.03
N VAL A 28 28.28 -1.58 2.61
CA VAL A 28 27.89 -1.47 1.19
C VAL A 28 27.79 0.01 0.82
N VAL A 29 28.50 0.38 -0.23
CA VAL A 29 28.45 1.72 -0.82
C VAL A 29 27.65 1.62 -2.10
N VAL A 30 26.63 2.46 -2.24
CA VAL A 30 25.81 2.56 -3.45
C VAL A 30 25.96 3.96 -4.02
N GLU A 31 26.37 4.04 -5.28
CA GLU A 31 26.41 5.30 -6.01
C GLU A 31 25.06 5.49 -6.74
N TYR A 32 24.44 6.64 -6.55
CA TYR A 32 23.16 6.96 -7.14
C TYR A 32 23.29 8.15 -8.13
N GLU A 33 22.57 8.04 -9.23
CA GLU A 33 22.19 9.18 -10.03
C GLU A 33 20.81 9.66 -9.55
N GLU A 34 20.76 10.90 -9.04
CA GLU A 34 19.52 11.44 -8.49
C GLU A 34 18.54 11.83 -9.60
N LEU A 35 17.30 11.34 -9.49
CA LEU A 35 16.18 11.69 -10.35
C LEU A 35 15.22 12.62 -9.60
N THR A 36 14.47 13.45 -10.31
CA THR A 36 13.45 14.30 -9.69
C THR A 36 12.29 13.46 -9.15
N PRO A 37 12.07 13.39 -7.81
CA PRO A 37 11.02 12.59 -7.25
C PRO A 37 9.66 13.30 -7.29
N VAL A 38 8.58 12.52 -7.25
CA VAL A 38 7.22 12.94 -6.93
C VAL A 38 6.91 12.43 -5.53
N LEU A 39 6.66 13.31 -4.56
CA LEU A 39 6.54 12.93 -3.15
C LEU A 39 5.15 13.16 -2.57
N ASP A 40 4.35 14.01 -3.18
CA ASP A 40 3.01 14.33 -2.69
C ASP A 40 1.91 14.08 -3.72
N ILE A 41 0.68 14.11 -3.23
CA ILE A 41 -0.52 13.81 -4.03
C ILE A 41 -0.76 14.90 -5.07
N GLU A 42 -0.51 16.16 -4.72
CA GLU A 42 -0.75 17.31 -5.59
C GLU A 42 0.14 17.27 -6.82
N ASP A 43 1.44 17.04 -6.63
CA ASP A 43 2.41 16.94 -7.71
C ASP A 43 2.08 15.75 -8.63
N ALA A 44 1.63 14.61 -8.04
CA ALA A 44 1.21 13.46 -8.81
C ALA A 44 -0.08 13.72 -9.61
N LEU A 45 -1.05 14.46 -9.06
CA LEU A 45 -2.26 14.89 -9.76
C LEU A 45 -1.94 15.86 -10.91
N GLU A 46 -1.07 16.85 -10.68
CA GLU A 46 -0.65 17.82 -11.70
C GLU A 46 0.08 17.17 -12.87
N ARG A 47 0.90 16.14 -12.60
CA ARG A 47 1.64 15.38 -13.60
C ARG A 47 0.87 14.20 -14.17
N GLU A 48 -0.35 13.96 -13.73
CA GLU A 48 -1.18 12.80 -14.11
C GLU A 48 -0.45 11.46 -13.91
N GLN A 49 0.35 11.35 -12.84
CA GLN A 49 1.11 10.16 -12.53
C GLN A 49 0.32 9.23 -11.60
N TYR A 50 -0.16 8.13 -12.16
CA TYR A 50 -1.00 7.15 -11.46
C TYR A 50 -0.39 5.75 -11.53
N THR A 51 -0.63 4.93 -10.50
CA THR A 51 -0.21 3.52 -10.46
C THR A 51 -1.10 2.62 -11.32
N TYR A 52 -2.33 3.03 -11.56
CA TYR A 52 -3.32 2.43 -12.46
C TYR A 52 -4.34 3.51 -12.88
N PRO A 53 -5.22 3.25 -13.87
CA PRO A 53 -6.17 4.25 -14.35
C PRO A 53 -7.11 4.77 -13.25
N PRO A 54 -7.42 6.08 -13.22
CA PRO A 54 -8.41 6.66 -12.32
C PRO A 54 -9.78 5.98 -12.42
N GLN A 55 -10.52 5.98 -11.32
CA GLN A 55 -11.86 5.40 -11.22
C GLN A 55 -12.88 6.52 -11.00
N ILE A 56 -13.86 6.64 -11.88
CA ILE A 56 -14.88 7.69 -11.80
C ILE A 56 -16.27 7.03 -11.77
N MET A 57 -17.06 7.41 -10.78
CA MET A 57 -18.45 7.02 -10.62
C MET A 57 -19.31 8.28 -10.74
N THR A 58 -20.30 8.27 -11.63
CA THR A 58 -21.23 9.39 -11.79
C THR A 58 -22.67 8.89 -11.76
N TYR A 59 -23.50 9.58 -11.02
CA TYR A 59 -24.94 9.34 -10.93
C TYR A 59 -25.69 10.67 -11.06
N GLY A 60 -26.74 10.70 -11.87
CA GLY A 60 -27.50 11.92 -12.15
C GLY A 60 -26.69 12.98 -12.91
N ASP A 61 -26.98 14.24 -12.62
CA ASP A 61 -26.28 15.41 -13.18
C ASP A 61 -25.76 16.30 -12.04
N PRO A 62 -24.57 16.00 -11.49
CA PRO A 62 -24.01 16.76 -10.38
C PRO A 62 -23.66 18.20 -10.75
N ASP A 63 -23.20 18.46 -11.98
CA ASP A 63 -22.80 19.80 -12.41
C ASP A 63 -24.01 20.74 -12.45
N ALA A 64 -25.11 20.33 -13.11
CA ALA A 64 -26.32 21.10 -13.15
C ALA A 64 -26.97 21.27 -11.78
N SER A 65 -26.99 20.22 -10.95
CA SER A 65 -27.59 20.23 -9.62
C SER A 65 -26.82 21.12 -8.65
N ILE A 66 -25.49 21.12 -8.68
CA ILE A 66 -24.65 22.02 -7.86
C ILE A 66 -24.81 23.46 -8.34
N ALA A 67 -24.82 23.72 -9.66
CA ALA A 67 -24.94 25.05 -10.21
C ALA A 67 -26.27 25.69 -9.88
N ALA A 68 -27.38 24.92 -9.88
CA ALA A 68 -28.74 25.40 -9.55
C ALA A 68 -29.00 25.53 -8.04
N ALA A 69 -28.15 24.96 -7.20
CA ALA A 69 -28.35 24.93 -5.75
C ALA A 69 -28.27 26.34 -5.14
N PRO A 70 -29.21 26.75 -4.26
CA PRO A 70 -29.21 28.06 -3.61
C PRO A 70 -28.08 28.21 -2.58
N ARG A 71 -27.58 27.10 -2.07
CA ARG A 71 -26.44 27.05 -1.12
C ARG A 71 -25.40 26.12 -1.63
N ARG A 72 -24.14 26.56 -1.62
CA ARG A 72 -23.00 25.76 -2.07
C ARG A 72 -21.84 25.86 -1.11
N ILE A 73 -21.12 24.76 -0.94
CA ILE A 73 -19.84 24.72 -0.24
C ILE A 73 -18.80 24.11 -1.16
N LYS A 74 -17.57 24.56 -1.01
CA LYS A 74 -16.39 24.01 -1.69
C LYS A 74 -15.24 24.02 -0.74
N GLY A 75 -14.44 22.96 -0.77
CA GLY A 75 -13.29 22.88 0.11
C GLY A 75 -12.31 21.77 -0.23
N GLU A 76 -11.31 21.67 0.61
CA GLU A 76 -10.29 20.65 0.58
C GLU A 76 -10.18 20.02 1.98
N LEU A 77 -9.99 18.69 2.03
CA LEU A 77 -9.76 17.95 3.26
C LEU A 77 -8.55 17.03 3.05
N ARG A 78 -7.72 16.87 4.07
CA ARG A 78 -6.62 15.89 4.09
C ARG A 78 -6.84 14.88 5.18
N CYS A 79 -6.71 13.59 4.82
CA CYS A 79 -6.71 12.47 5.74
C CYS A 79 -5.31 11.86 5.72
N GLY A 80 -4.58 11.94 6.84
CA GLY A 80 -3.22 11.42 6.94
C GLY A 80 -3.16 9.88 6.92
N GLY A 81 -2.00 9.36 6.51
CA GLY A 81 -1.68 7.94 6.62
C GLY A 81 -1.44 7.53 8.08
N GLN A 82 -1.46 6.22 8.33
CA GLN A 82 -1.20 5.64 9.66
C GLN A 82 -0.30 4.42 9.53
N ASP A 83 0.65 4.28 10.45
CA ASP A 83 1.40 3.03 10.64
C ASP A 83 0.53 2.00 11.36
N HIS A 84 0.61 0.74 10.95
CA HIS A 84 -0.14 -0.37 11.57
C HIS A 84 0.28 -0.61 13.01
N PHE A 85 1.53 -0.36 13.31
CA PHE A 85 2.14 -0.49 14.62
C PHE A 85 1.88 -1.86 15.27
N TYR A 86 1.87 -2.92 14.46
CA TYR A 86 1.82 -4.29 14.97
C TYR A 86 3.05 -4.56 15.86
N LEU A 87 2.87 -5.32 16.94
CA LEU A 87 3.94 -5.53 17.93
C LEU A 87 5.13 -6.31 17.35
N GLU A 88 4.85 -7.35 16.58
CA GLU A 88 5.85 -8.13 15.87
C GLU A 88 6.17 -7.50 14.51
N SER A 89 7.43 -7.09 14.27
CA SER A 89 7.88 -6.63 12.95
C SER A 89 7.83 -7.74 11.90
N ASN A 90 7.98 -7.39 10.62
CA ASN A 90 8.03 -8.37 9.54
C ASN A 90 9.24 -9.30 9.68
N ILE A 91 8.99 -10.61 9.52
CA ILE A 91 9.97 -11.67 9.70
C ILE A 91 9.64 -12.86 8.80
N ALA A 92 10.67 -13.43 8.19
CA ALA A 92 10.59 -14.70 7.48
C ALA A 92 11.83 -15.57 7.73
N LEU A 93 11.64 -16.89 7.74
CA LEU A 93 12.69 -17.89 7.73
C LEU A 93 12.45 -18.82 6.55
N ALA A 94 13.42 -18.95 5.66
CA ALA A 94 13.43 -19.88 4.55
C ALA A 94 14.35 -21.06 4.85
N VAL A 95 13.87 -22.27 4.65
CA VAL A 95 14.58 -23.52 4.93
C VAL A 95 14.58 -24.38 3.67
N PRO A 96 15.74 -24.54 2.98
CA PRO A 96 15.83 -25.43 1.84
C PRO A 96 15.54 -26.89 2.26
N ARG A 97 14.85 -27.61 1.38
CA ARG A 97 14.56 -29.03 1.50
C ARG A 97 15.24 -29.82 0.40
N ASP A 98 15.13 -31.14 0.46
CA ASP A 98 15.56 -32.01 -0.62
C ASP A 98 14.75 -31.73 -1.89
N ASP A 99 15.29 -32.11 -3.03
CA ASP A 99 14.64 -31.99 -4.35
C ASP A 99 14.32 -30.56 -4.81
N GLY A 100 14.89 -29.51 -4.17
CA GLY A 100 14.69 -28.10 -4.50
C GLY A 100 13.43 -27.49 -3.89
N ASP A 101 12.75 -28.19 -3.01
CA ASP A 101 11.63 -27.65 -2.25
C ASP A 101 12.08 -26.65 -1.17
N LEU A 102 11.18 -25.78 -0.74
CA LEU A 102 11.46 -24.73 0.23
C LEU A 102 10.33 -24.56 1.24
N ASP A 103 10.66 -24.61 2.53
CA ASP A 103 9.74 -24.23 3.60
C ASP A 103 9.96 -22.77 3.98
N ILE A 104 8.88 -21.99 4.03
CA ILE A 104 8.86 -20.58 4.45
C ILE A 104 8.02 -20.45 5.72
N TYR A 105 8.64 -20.00 6.80
CA TYR A 105 7.94 -19.56 8.01
C TYR A 105 7.84 -18.03 7.97
N SER A 106 6.63 -17.49 7.82
CA SER A 106 6.42 -16.06 7.67
C SER A 106 5.34 -15.54 8.61
N SER A 107 5.53 -14.34 9.14
CA SER A 107 4.47 -13.61 9.82
C SER A 107 3.64 -12.86 8.77
N THR A 108 2.60 -13.53 8.26
CA THR A 108 1.75 -13.01 7.19
C THR A 108 0.28 -13.31 7.43
N GLN A 109 -0.60 -12.41 6.95
CA GLN A 109 -2.05 -12.61 6.88
C GLN A 109 -2.45 -13.42 5.64
N HIS A 110 -1.55 -13.57 4.66
CA HIS A 110 -1.85 -14.16 3.36
C HIS A 110 -0.76 -15.14 2.90
N PRO A 111 -0.73 -16.37 3.47
CA PRO A 111 0.31 -17.35 3.16
C PRO A 111 0.37 -17.74 1.68
N SER A 112 -0.77 -17.80 0.99
CA SER A 112 -0.81 -18.14 -0.44
C SER A 112 -0.13 -17.07 -1.32
N GLU A 113 -0.23 -15.79 -0.97
CA GLU A 113 0.46 -14.72 -1.70
C GLU A 113 1.98 -14.80 -1.49
N VAL A 114 2.40 -15.09 -0.26
CA VAL A 114 3.83 -15.34 0.02
C VAL A 114 4.34 -16.53 -0.77
N GLN A 115 3.57 -17.64 -0.84
CA GLN A 115 3.91 -18.82 -1.63
C GLN A 115 4.11 -18.47 -3.11
N HIS A 116 3.15 -17.78 -3.72
CA HIS A 116 3.21 -17.40 -5.13
C HIS A 116 4.37 -16.42 -5.41
N GLY A 117 4.56 -15.42 -4.54
CA GLY A 117 5.61 -14.43 -4.69
C GLY A 117 7.02 -15.03 -4.55
N VAL A 118 7.22 -15.94 -3.60
CA VAL A 118 8.48 -16.68 -3.44
C VAL A 118 8.73 -17.58 -4.65
N ALA A 119 7.73 -18.37 -5.07
CA ALA A 119 7.85 -19.27 -6.22
C ALA A 119 8.19 -18.49 -7.49
N HIS A 120 7.53 -17.35 -7.73
CA HIS A 120 7.83 -16.47 -8.86
C HIS A 120 9.25 -15.91 -8.80
N THR A 121 9.70 -15.48 -7.62
CA THR A 121 11.05 -14.91 -7.43
C THR A 121 12.15 -15.94 -7.73
N LEU A 122 11.94 -17.19 -7.34
CA LEU A 122 12.90 -18.28 -7.56
C LEU A 122 12.76 -18.96 -8.93
N GLY A 123 11.67 -18.69 -9.66
CA GLY A 123 11.37 -19.35 -10.92
C GLY A 123 10.97 -20.82 -10.78
N VAL A 124 10.41 -21.21 -9.63
CA VAL A 124 9.98 -22.59 -9.34
C VAL A 124 8.44 -22.68 -9.33
N PRO A 125 7.85 -23.90 -9.50
CA PRO A 125 6.42 -24.08 -9.38
C PRO A 125 5.94 -23.83 -7.95
N SER A 126 4.71 -23.32 -7.76
CA SER A 126 4.21 -22.92 -6.44
C SER A 126 4.13 -24.09 -5.45
N ASN A 127 3.94 -25.32 -5.91
CA ASN A 127 3.93 -26.50 -5.05
C ASN A 127 5.31 -26.88 -4.48
N ALA A 128 6.41 -26.33 -5.01
CA ALA A 128 7.73 -26.46 -4.44
C ALA A 128 7.96 -25.56 -3.20
N VAL A 129 7.03 -24.65 -2.92
CA VAL A 129 7.12 -23.74 -1.79
C VAL A 129 6.00 -24.02 -0.79
N THR A 130 6.34 -24.37 0.43
CA THR A 130 5.39 -24.51 1.54
C THR A 130 5.49 -23.33 2.47
N VAL A 131 4.37 -22.64 2.74
CA VAL A 131 4.33 -21.49 3.65
C VAL A 131 3.59 -21.83 4.93
N GLU A 132 4.24 -21.69 6.06
CA GLU A 132 3.67 -21.93 7.38
C GLU A 132 3.56 -20.64 8.20
N VAL A 133 2.35 -20.38 8.75
CA VAL A 133 2.08 -19.28 9.68
C VAL A 133 1.64 -19.88 11.01
N ARG A 134 2.57 -20.04 11.96
CA ARG A 134 2.25 -20.63 13.27
C ARG A 134 1.44 -19.68 14.13
N ARG A 135 1.89 -18.42 14.21
CA ARG A 135 1.23 -17.34 14.91
C ARG A 135 1.79 -16.00 14.40
N MET A 136 1.03 -14.95 14.60
CA MET A 136 1.36 -13.62 14.11
C MET A 136 1.10 -12.60 15.23
N GLY A 137 2.08 -11.75 15.51
CA GLY A 137 2.03 -10.71 16.54
C GLY A 137 1.37 -9.42 16.06
N GLY A 138 0.19 -9.54 15.41
CA GLY A 138 -0.56 -8.45 14.81
C GLY A 138 -0.26 -8.26 13.33
N GLY A 139 -1.24 -7.75 12.59
CA GLY A 139 -1.12 -7.48 11.14
C GLY A 139 -1.95 -6.27 10.75
N PHE A 140 -3.24 -6.25 11.10
CA PHE A 140 -4.18 -5.14 10.88
C PHE A 140 -4.27 -4.67 9.41
N GLY A 141 -3.97 -5.56 8.46
CA GLY A 141 -3.83 -5.27 7.03
C GLY A 141 -2.39 -5.06 6.56
N GLY A 142 -1.45 -4.70 7.44
CA GLY A 142 -0.06 -4.43 7.09
C GLY A 142 0.78 -5.66 6.78
N LYS A 143 0.22 -6.85 6.97
CA LYS A 143 0.89 -8.12 6.68
C LYS A 143 0.11 -8.97 5.66
N GLU A 144 -0.66 -8.33 4.78
CA GLU A 144 -1.29 -9.03 3.66
C GLU A 144 -0.26 -9.26 2.54
N SER A 145 0.22 -8.21 1.89
CA SER A 145 1.17 -8.25 0.78
C SER A 145 2.62 -8.00 1.20
N GLN A 146 2.85 -7.10 2.15
CA GLN A 146 4.19 -6.61 2.54
C GLN A 146 5.18 -7.71 3.00
N PRO A 147 4.75 -8.80 3.70
CA PRO A 147 5.64 -9.89 4.06
C PRO A 147 6.23 -10.65 2.87
N THR A 148 5.61 -10.58 1.70
CA THR A 148 6.06 -11.32 0.50
C THR A 148 7.48 -10.94 0.10
N ILE A 149 7.82 -9.64 0.10
CA ILE A 149 9.18 -9.20 -0.25
C ILE A 149 10.22 -9.67 0.77
N ILE A 150 9.85 -9.69 2.07
CA ILE A 150 10.72 -10.16 3.14
C ILE A 150 10.99 -11.67 3.02
N ALA A 151 9.94 -12.43 2.72
CA ALA A 151 10.02 -13.87 2.49
C ALA A 151 10.81 -14.18 1.20
N ALA A 152 10.59 -13.43 0.12
CA ALA A 152 11.31 -13.61 -1.14
C ALA A 152 12.82 -13.35 -0.99
N ILE A 153 13.22 -12.31 -0.25
CA ILE A 153 14.64 -12.05 0.03
C ILE A 153 15.24 -13.19 0.88
N ALA A 154 14.54 -13.66 1.91
CA ALA A 154 15.01 -14.78 2.71
C ALA A 154 15.14 -16.06 1.87
N ALA A 155 14.16 -16.33 1.01
CA ALA A 155 14.15 -17.47 0.10
C ALA A 155 15.31 -17.42 -0.89
N LEU A 156 15.55 -16.28 -1.52
CA LEU A 156 16.67 -16.08 -2.43
C LEU A 156 18.04 -16.32 -1.74
N MET A 157 18.20 -15.84 -0.50
CA MET A 157 19.41 -16.06 0.27
C MET A 157 19.57 -17.53 0.66
N ALA A 158 18.48 -18.23 0.98
CA ALA A 158 18.50 -19.66 1.28
C ALA A 158 18.85 -20.49 0.04
N ASP A 159 18.29 -20.16 -1.11
CA ASP A 159 18.58 -20.82 -2.40
C ASP A 159 20.04 -20.66 -2.79
N ILE A 160 20.58 -19.44 -2.79
CA ILE A 160 21.98 -19.15 -3.16
C ILE A 160 22.99 -19.85 -2.23
N THR A 161 22.68 -19.94 -0.93
CA THR A 161 23.61 -20.47 0.06
C THR A 161 23.44 -21.98 0.34
N GLY A 162 22.31 -22.56 -0.07
CA GLY A 162 21.91 -23.91 0.31
C GLY A 162 21.70 -24.11 1.81
N ARG A 163 21.47 -23.01 2.57
CA ARG A 163 21.34 -22.99 4.04
C ARG A 163 20.10 -22.22 4.48
N PRO A 164 19.52 -22.56 5.65
CA PRO A 164 18.43 -21.76 6.19
C PRO A 164 18.81 -20.29 6.33
N ALA A 165 17.95 -19.39 5.82
CA ALA A 165 18.14 -17.95 5.90
C ALA A 165 16.96 -17.28 6.59
N LYS A 166 17.26 -16.40 7.56
CA LYS A 166 16.24 -15.66 8.33
C LYS A 166 16.44 -14.17 8.17
N LEU A 167 15.39 -13.50 7.72
CA LEU A 167 15.34 -12.04 7.65
C LEU A 167 14.30 -11.51 8.66
N ARG A 168 14.74 -10.62 9.55
CA ARG A 168 13.88 -9.92 10.49
C ARG A 168 14.17 -8.43 10.44
N LEU A 169 13.16 -7.63 10.19
CA LEU A 169 13.28 -6.18 10.27
C LEU A 169 13.32 -5.72 11.73
N ARG A 170 14.14 -4.72 12.05
CA ARG A 170 13.99 -3.96 13.29
C ARG A 170 12.77 -3.06 13.18
N ARG A 171 12.26 -2.58 14.31
CA ARG A 171 11.10 -1.69 14.34
C ARG A 171 11.28 -0.46 13.44
N ASP A 172 12.43 0.20 13.53
CA ASP A 172 12.72 1.40 12.76
C ASP A 172 12.78 1.09 11.25
N ASP A 173 13.45 -0.01 10.88
CA ASP A 173 13.53 -0.47 9.49
C ASP A 173 12.13 -0.80 8.95
N ASP A 174 11.33 -1.54 9.73
CA ASP A 174 9.96 -1.93 9.37
C ASP A 174 9.07 -0.70 9.12
N MET A 175 9.14 0.31 10.01
CA MET A 175 8.39 1.55 9.86
C MET A 175 8.80 2.37 8.63
N ILE A 176 10.04 2.22 8.15
CA ILE A 176 10.53 2.92 6.96
C ILE A 176 10.17 2.19 5.67
N VAL A 177 10.36 0.85 5.63
CA VAL A 177 10.33 0.10 4.36
C VAL A 177 8.98 -0.53 4.05
N THR A 178 8.04 -0.56 5.00
CA THR A 178 6.71 -1.16 4.79
C THR A 178 5.63 -0.11 4.53
N GLY A 179 4.60 -0.52 3.81
CA GLY A 179 3.45 0.32 3.47
C GLY A 179 2.63 0.75 4.68
N LYS A 180 1.90 1.85 4.51
CA LYS A 180 1.03 2.47 5.52
C LYS A 180 -0.41 2.50 5.04
N ARG A 181 -1.35 2.93 5.92
CA ARG A 181 -2.67 3.37 5.47
C ARG A 181 -2.50 4.46 4.43
N HIS A 182 -3.20 4.36 3.30
CA HIS A 182 -3.23 5.40 2.29
C HIS A 182 -3.70 6.72 2.91
N ASP A 183 -2.91 7.77 2.72
CA ASP A 183 -3.35 9.13 2.93
C ASP A 183 -4.12 9.63 1.70
N PHE A 184 -5.04 10.56 1.94
CA PHE A 184 -5.93 11.11 0.93
C PHE A 184 -5.94 12.63 0.96
N LEU A 185 -6.01 13.19 -0.23
CA LEU A 185 -6.41 14.57 -0.49
C LEU A 185 -7.80 14.54 -1.13
N PHE A 186 -8.75 15.21 -0.52
CA PHE A 186 -10.09 15.40 -1.07
C PHE A 186 -10.26 16.84 -1.52
N ARG A 187 -10.87 17.02 -2.69
CA ARG A 187 -11.43 18.31 -3.11
C ARG A 187 -12.91 18.08 -3.37
N TYR A 188 -13.73 18.92 -2.83
CA TYR A 188 -15.18 18.72 -2.93
C TYR A 188 -15.93 20.01 -3.24
N GLU A 189 -17.07 19.85 -3.92
CA GLU A 189 -18.09 20.84 -4.10
C GLU A 189 -19.46 20.19 -3.87
N ALA A 190 -20.32 20.83 -3.07
CA ALA A 190 -21.65 20.32 -2.77
C ALA A 190 -22.69 21.44 -2.83
N GLY A 191 -23.83 21.14 -3.43
CA GLY A 191 -25.01 21.99 -3.49
C GLY A 191 -26.10 21.47 -2.58
N PHE A 192 -26.81 22.40 -1.92
CA PHE A 192 -27.94 22.12 -1.00
C PHE A 192 -29.17 22.89 -1.41
N ASP A 193 -30.33 22.29 -1.23
CA ASP A 193 -31.63 22.96 -1.39
C ASP A 193 -31.95 23.92 -0.22
N GLU A 194 -33.08 24.60 -0.27
CA GLU A 194 -33.53 25.55 0.77
C GLU A 194 -33.73 24.89 2.15
N THR A 195 -33.96 23.56 2.17
CA THR A 195 -34.19 22.79 3.40
C THR A 195 -32.87 22.22 3.97
N GLY A 196 -31.76 22.37 3.24
CA GLY A 196 -30.44 21.83 3.62
C GLY A 196 -30.19 20.40 3.17
N ARG A 197 -31.00 19.82 2.28
CA ARG A 197 -30.74 18.52 1.68
C ARG A 197 -29.73 18.65 0.57
N ILE A 198 -28.88 17.63 0.42
CA ILE A 198 -27.90 17.56 -0.66
C ILE A 198 -28.63 17.45 -2.00
N ALA A 199 -28.40 18.41 -2.90
CA ALA A 199 -28.90 18.40 -4.27
C ALA A 199 -27.92 17.72 -5.23
N GLY A 200 -26.62 17.94 -5.02
CA GLY A 200 -25.55 17.33 -5.80
C GLY A 200 -24.21 17.46 -5.11
N VAL A 201 -23.29 16.55 -5.40
CA VAL A 201 -21.94 16.53 -4.84
C VAL A 201 -20.92 16.09 -5.89
N ASP A 202 -19.76 16.74 -5.90
CA ASP A 202 -18.58 16.37 -6.66
C ASP A 202 -17.40 16.22 -5.72
N ILE A 203 -16.79 15.03 -5.68
CA ILE A 203 -15.67 14.70 -4.79
C ILE A 203 -14.52 14.11 -5.61
N LEU A 204 -13.39 14.80 -5.61
CA LEU A 204 -12.12 14.26 -6.05
C LEU A 204 -11.39 13.65 -4.84
N MET A 205 -10.91 12.42 -5.00
CA MET A 205 -10.13 11.64 -4.04
C MET A 205 -8.76 11.33 -4.61
N GLY A 206 -7.75 12.15 -4.32
CA GLY A 206 -6.36 11.83 -4.59
C GLY A 206 -5.84 10.91 -3.49
N MET A 207 -5.45 9.69 -3.84
CA MET A 207 -4.96 8.68 -2.91
C MET A 207 -3.48 8.39 -3.17
N ARG A 208 -2.61 8.53 -2.17
CA ARG A 208 -1.21 8.13 -2.33
C ARG A 208 -1.08 6.61 -2.40
N SER A 209 -0.70 6.07 -3.55
CA SER A 209 -0.40 4.63 -3.72
C SER A 209 1.03 4.28 -3.35
N GLY A 210 1.96 5.22 -3.49
CA GLY A 210 3.39 4.96 -3.41
C GLY A 210 3.96 4.55 -4.78
N ASN A 211 5.08 3.83 -4.79
CA ASN A 211 5.79 3.49 -6.02
C ASN A 211 5.10 2.39 -6.85
N VAL A 212 4.30 1.53 -6.22
CA VAL A 212 3.52 0.47 -6.88
C VAL A 212 2.09 0.43 -6.33
N ALA A 213 1.21 -0.25 -7.07
CA ALA A 213 -0.21 -0.29 -6.73
C ALA A 213 -0.52 -1.05 -5.43
N ASP A 214 0.17 -2.18 -5.17
CA ASP A 214 -0.13 -3.07 -4.05
C ASP A 214 -1.65 -3.32 -3.93
N LEU A 215 -2.26 -3.08 -2.76
CA LEU A 215 -3.70 -3.21 -2.51
C LEU A 215 -4.49 -1.92 -2.76
N SER A 216 -3.85 -0.89 -3.32
CA SER A 216 -4.48 0.40 -3.64
C SER A 216 -5.77 0.30 -4.47
N PRO A 217 -5.90 -0.62 -5.48
CA PRO A 217 -7.14 -0.73 -6.25
C PRO A 217 -8.35 -1.05 -5.38
N GLY A 218 -8.24 -2.01 -4.48
CA GLY A 218 -9.31 -2.38 -3.56
C GLY A 218 -9.63 -1.30 -2.52
N VAL A 219 -8.59 -0.61 -2.02
CA VAL A 219 -8.75 0.48 -1.05
C VAL A 219 -9.47 1.67 -1.67
N LEU A 220 -9.08 2.09 -2.89
CA LEU A 220 -9.74 3.19 -3.58
C LEU A 220 -11.18 2.86 -3.97
N ALA A 221 -11.42 1.69 -4.53
CA ALA A 221 -12.76 1.23 -4.87
C ALA A 221 -13.68 1.23 -3.64
N ARG A 222 -13.17 0.77 -2.50
CA ARG A 222 -13.95 0.79 -1.26
C ARG A 222 -14.18 2.21 -0.73
N ALA A 223 -13.20 3.11 -0.83
CA ALA A 223 -13.39 4.51 -0.46
C ALA A 223 -14.50 5.17 -1.29
N LEU A 224 -14.48 4.97 -2.61
CA LEU A 224 -15.53 5.46 -3.51
C LEU A 224 -16.92 4.90 -3.16
N CYS A 225 -17.02 3.59 -2.89
CA CYS A 225 -18.28 2.94 -2.53
C CYS A 225 -18.81 3.28 -1.12
N HIS A 226 -18.03 3.98 -0.28
CA HIS A 226 -18.43 4.38 1.07
C HIS A 226 -18.51 5.90 1.22
N ALA A 227 -18.32 6.66 0.14
CA ALA A 227 -18.34 8.12 0.17
C ALA A 227 -19.72 8.72 0.37
N ASP A 228 -20.77 7.94 0.18
CA ASP A 228 -22.14 8.34 0.49
C ASP A 228 -22.51 8.14 1.97
N ASN A 229 -21.76 7.29 2.70
CA ASN A 229 -22.04 6.88 4.07
C ASN A 229 -23.54 6.53 4.25
N CYS A 230 -24.27 7.25 5.08
CA CYS A 230 -25.71 7.05 5.28
C CYS A 230 -26.59 8.10 4.54
N TYR A 231 -25.97 8.95 3.72
CA TYR A 231 -26.68 10.03 3.03
C TYR A 231 -27.21 9.58 1.67
N TYR A 232 -28.37 10.13 1.30
CA TYR A 232 -28.90 9.98 -0.05
C TYR A 232 -28.33 11.07 -0.95
N LEU A 233 -27.57 10.67 -1.97
CA LEU A 233 -26.96 11.55 -2.95
C LEU A 233 -27.72 11.42 -4.29
N PRO A 234 -28.65 12.33 -4.61
CA PRO A 234 -29.46 12.25 -5.84
C PRO A 234 -28.61 12.48 -7.10
N ASN A 235 -27.57 13.29 -7.00
CA ASN A 235 -26.60 13.53 -8.07
C ASN A 235 -25.20 13.56 -7.47
N ALA A 236 -24.30 12.73 -7.99
CA ALA A 236 -22.96 12.61 -7.45
C ALA A 236 -21.93 12.33 -8.54
N ARG A 237 -20.75 12.94 -8.43
CA ARG A 237 -19.54 12.52 -9.12
C ARG A 237 -18.46 12.24 -8.07
N LEU A 238 -17.96 10.99 -8.06
CA LEU A 238 -16.89 10.52 -7.18
C LEU A 238 -15.72 10.10 -8.06
N SER A 239 -14.60 10.83 -7.98
CA SER A 239 -13.44 10.66 -8.84
C SER A 239 -12.23 10.24 -8.02
N GLY A 240 -11.75 9.01 -8.18
CA GLY A 240 -10.62 8.44 -7.47
C GLY A 240 -9.36 8.41 -8.31
N TYR A 241 -8.27 8.98 -7.82
CA TYR A 241 -6.97 9.08 -8.48
C TYR A 241 -5.90 8.36 -7.66
N PRO A 242 -5.37 7.22 -8.13
CA PRO A 242 -4.33 6.46 -7.43
C PRO A 242 -2.94 7.04 -7.71
N CYS A 243 -2.58 8.10 -7.01
CA CYS A 243 -1.38 8.90 -7.20
C CYS A 243 -0.10 8.07 -7.00
N LYS A 244 0.73 7.95 -8.05
CA LYS A 244 2.04 7.34 -7.98
C LYS A 244 3.03 8.31 -7.38
N THR A 245 3.73 7.90 -6.33
CA THR A 245 4.75 8.72 -5.66
C THR A 245 6.01 7.90 -5.41
N ASN A 246 7.16 8.57 -5.27
CA ASN A 246 8.44 7.95 -4.92
C ASN A 246 8.54 7.69 -3.40
N THR A 247 7.50 7.09 -2.86
CA THR A 247 7.41 6.62 -1.47
C THR A 247 7.17 5.11 -1.46
N VAL A 248 7.33 4.44 -0.32
CA VAL A 248 6.94 3.03 -0.21
C VAL A 248 5.48 2.85 -0.60
N SER A 249 5.13 1.69 -1.17
CA SER A 249 3.75 1.38 -1.52
C SER A 249 2.88 1.39 -0.28
N ASN A 250 1.78 2.16 -0.30
CA ASN A 250 0.76 2.04 0.72
C ASN A 250 -0.02 0.75 0.55
N THR A 251 -0.58 0.23 1.63
CA THR A 251 -1.21 -1.09 1.65
C THR A 251 -2.51 -1.10 2.45
N ALA A 252 -3.12 -2.27 2.57
CA ALA A 252 -4.29 -2.46 3.42
C ALA A 252 -4.04 -1.98 4.85
N PHE A 253 -5.02 -1.31 5.41
CA PHE A 253 -5.09 -0.98 6.82
C PHE A 253 -6.54 -1.13 7.29
N ARG A 254 -6.74 -1.59 8.52
CA ARG A 254 -8.04 -1.84 9.14
C ARG A 254 -9.09 -0.79 8.74
N GLY A 255 -10.21 -1.25 8.14
CA GLY A 255 -11.23 -0.41 7.51
C GLY A 255 -11.09 -0.28 5.98
N PHE A 256 -9.89 -0.53 5.41
CA PHE A 256 -9.61 -0.77 3.99
C PHE A 256 -10.28 0.25 3.05
N GLY A 257 -10.03 1.55 3.25
CA GLY A 257 -10.60 2.63 2.44
C GLY A 257 -11.95 3.18 2.93
N GLY A 258 -12.76 2.38 3.64
CA GLY A 258 -14.04 2.82 4.17
C GLY A 258 -13.94 4.09 5.03
N PRO A 259 -13.06 4.13 6.07
CA PRO A 259 -12.91 5.33 6.89
C PRO A 259 -12.54 6.59 6.09
N GLN A 260 -11.67 6.43 5.07
CA GLN A 260 -11.26 7.56 4.24
C GLN A 260 -12.40 8.06 3.34
N GLY A 261 -13.19 7.13 2.76
CA GLY A 261 -14.36 7.51 1.95
C GLY A 261 -15.45 8.18 2.78
N MET A 262 -15.68 7.71 4.01
CA MET A 262 -16.74 8.25 4.87
C MET A 262 -16.40 9.63 5.44
N ILE A 263 -15.12 9.91 5.75
CA ILE A 263 -14.73 11.16 6.42
C ILE A 263 -14.98 12.41 5.57
N VAL A 264 -14.99 12.29 4.24
CA VAL A 264 -15.15 13.46 3.36
C VAL A 264 -16.59 13.94 3.30
N ILE A 265 -17.57 13.08 3.55
CA ILE A 265 -18.99 13.45 3.52
C ILE A 265 -19.49 13.97 4.88
N GLU A 266 -18.78 13.63 5.97
CA GLU A 266 -19.03 14.14 7.33
C GLU A 266 -18.38 15.51 7.55
#